data_53e25e8d40d637f46633e5e61e599667
#
_entry.id   53e25e8d40d637f46633e5e61e599667
#
_cell.length_a   1.000
_cell.length_b   1.000
_cell.length_c   1.000
_cell.angle_alpha   90.00
_cell.angle_beta   90.00
_cell.angle_gamma   90.00
#
_symmetry.space_group_name_H-M   'P 1'
#
loop_
_entity.id
_entity.type
_entity.pdbx_description
1 polymer ?
#
loop_
_entity_poly.entity_id
_entity_poly.type
_entity_poly.pdbx_seq_one_letter_code
_entity_poly.pdbx_strand_id
1 'polypeptide(L)'
;MDFEISAAQVKAMLKRGEKFVLLDVREPWEYETAKISSAKLMPMGEVPSRAHQELDPEDHIVVVCHHGVRSMNVTVWLRQQGFEKAQSLRGGIDAWSRRVDGRVPVY
;
A
#
# COMPACT_ATOMS: atom_id res chain seq x y z
N MET A 1 3.60 15.60 -4.97
CA MET A 1 3.68 14.49 -4.00
C MET A 1 4.64 13.44 -4.53
N ASP A 2 5.53 12.96 -3.69
CA ASP A 2 6.49 11.94 -4.07
C ASP A 2 5.81 10.63 -4.43
N PHE A 3 6.46 9.82 -5.29
CA PHE A 3 5.96 8.50 -5.62
C PHE A 3 6.06 7.51 -4.47
N GLU A 4 6.96 7.76 -3.52
CA GLU A 4 7.17 6.89 -2.36
C GLU A 4 6.86 7.60 -1.06
N ILE A 5 6.49 6.79 -0.05
CA ILE A 5 6.32 7.24 1.32
C ILE A 5 6.99 6.21 2.24
N SER A 6 7.63 6.66 3.31
CA SER A 6 8.33 5.75 4.22
C SER A 6 7.38 5.05 5.20
N ALA A 7 7.83 3.91 5.72
CA ALA A 7 7.07 3.20 6.76
C ALA A 7 6.83 4.08 8.00
N ALA A 8 7.85 4.87 8.39
CA ALA A 8 7.72 5.78 9.52
C ALA A 8 6.66 6.85 9.30
N GLN A 9 6.59 7.40 8.08
CA GLN A 9 5.56 8.39 7.73
C GLN A 9 4.17 7.78 7.77
N VAL A 10 4.00 6.56 7.26
CA VAL A 10 2.71 5.88 7.30
C VAL A 10 2.30 5.57 8.74
N LYS A 11 3.24 5.14 9.58
CA LYS A 11 2.96 4.94 10.99
C LYS A 11 2.47 6.22 11.66
N ALA A 12 3.11 7.35 11.37
CA ALA A 12 2.69 8.64 11.91
C ALA A 12 1.27 9.00 11.47
N MET A 13 0.92 8.72 10.21
CA MET A 13 -0.43 8.95 9.71
C MET A 13 -1.47 8.11 10.44
N LEU A 14 -1.16 6.84 10.68
CA LEU A 14 -2.04 5.95 11.46
C LEU A 14 -2.22 6.46 12.89
N LYS A 15 -1.15 6.91 13.53
CA LYS A 15 -1.21 7.45 14.90
C LYS A 15 -2.05 8.73 14.98
N ARG A 16 -2.01 9.58 13.95
CA ARG A 16 -2.81 10.81 13.90
C ARG A 16 -4.26 10.57 13.50
N GLY A 17 -4.62 9.34 13.14
CA GLY A 17 -5.95 9.03 12.66
C GLY A 17 -6.28 9.66 11.31
N GLU A 18 -5.29 9.92 10.46
CA GLU A 18 -5.52 10.48 9.14
C GLU A 18 -6.29 9.51 8.26
N LYS A 19 -7.18 10.05 7.43
CA LYS A 19 -7.94 9.23 6.48
C LYS A 19 -7.09 8.95 5.26
N PHE A 20 -6.82 7.67 5.03
CA PHE A 20 -6.12 7.19 3.83
C PHE A 20 -6.40 5.72 3.62
N VAL A 21 -6.09 5.21 2.44
CA VAL A 21 -6.27 3.80 2.10
C VAL A 21 -4.91 3.11 2.04
N LEU A 22 -4.75 2.01 2.78
CA LEU A 22 -3.63 1.11 2.59
C LEU A 22 -4.09 0.03 1.61
N LEU A 23 -3.49 0.01 0.42
CA LEU A 23 -3.85 -0.90 -0.65
C LEU A 23 -2.77 -1.97 -0.80
N ASP A 24 -3.07 -3.20 -0.38
CA ASP A 24 -2.15 -4.32 -0.47
C ASP A 24 -2.34 -5.03 -1.80
N VAL A 25 -1.31 -4.99 -2.64
CA VAL A 25 -1.39 -5.56 -4.00
C VAL A 25 -0.67 -6.89 -4.14
N ARG A 26 -0.38 -7.53 -3.02
CA ARG A 26 0.23 -8.86 -2.98
C ARG A 26 -0.81 -9.93 -3.28
N GLU A 27 -0.33 -11.18 -3.37
CA GLU A 27 -1.23 -12.31 -3.54
C GLU A 27 -1.92 -12.69 -2.22
N PRO A 28 -3.08 -13.37 -2.28
CA PRO A 28 -3.80 -13.75 -1.06
C PRO A 28 -2.97 -14.55 -0.07
N TRP A 29 -2.11 -15.46 -0.53
CA TRP A 29 -1.27 -16.25 0.36
C TRP A 29 -0.25 -15.40 1.12
N GLU A 30 0.25 -14.34 0.48
CA GLU A 30 1.15 -13.39 1.14
C GLU A 30 0.40 -12.63 2.24
N TYR A 31 -0.80 -12.19 1.94
CA TYR A 31 -1.65 -11.45 2.86
C TYR A 31 -1.97 -12.30 4.11
N GLU A 32 -2.22 -13.58 3.92
CA GLU A 32 -2.46 -14.49 5.05
C GLU A 32 -1.20 -14.76 5.86
N THR A 33 -0.04 -14.75 5.23
CA THR A 33 1.25 -14.98 5.89
C THR A 33 1.65 -13.80 6.78
N ALA A 34 1.47 -12.59 6.28
CA ALA A 34 1.81 -11.35 7.00
C ALA A 34 0.98 -10.21 6.41
N LYS A 35 0.36 -9.40 7.27
CA LYS A 35 -0.44 -8.28 6.80
C LYS A 35 -0.42 -7.11 7.78
N ILE A 36 -0.71 -5.92 7.27
CA ILE A 36 -1.01 -4.75 8.07
C ILE A 36 -2.53 -4.76 8.25
N SER A 37 -3.02 -4.79 9.48
CA SER A 37 -4.43 -5.09 9.78
C SER A 37 -5.44 -4.17 9.10
N SER A 38 -5.09 -2.92 8.84
CA SER A 38 -5.99 -1.96 8.20
C SER A 38 -5.94 -1.98 6.68
N ALA A 39 -5.10 -2.82 6.07
CA ALA A 39 -4.91 -2.86 4.62
C ALA A 39 -6.07 -3.55 3.92
N LYS A 40 -6.43 -3.01 2.75
CA LYS A 40 -7.39 -3.63 1.84
C LYS A 40 -6.63 -4.43 0.80
N LEU A 41 -6.92 -5.71 0.69
CA LEU A 41 -6.28 -6.58 -0.30
C LEU A 41 -6.91 -6.37 -1.69
N MET A 42 -6.06 -6.04 -2.65
CA MET A 42 -6.45 -5.98 -4.06
C MET A 42 -5.24 -6.45 -4.87
N PRO A 43 -5.14 -7.77 -5.15
CA PRO A 43 -3.98 -8.31 -5.87
C PRO A 43 -3.67 -7.53 -7.13
N MET A 44 -2.38 -7.35 -7.44
CA MET A 44 -1.94 -6.50 -8.54
C MET A 44 -2.67 -6.80 -9.86
N GLY A 45 -2.90 -8.08 -10.16
CA GLY A 45 -3.59 -8.48 -11.39
C GLY A 45 -5.05 -8.05 -11.44
N GLU A 46 -5.65 -7.72 -10.30
CA GLU A 46 -7.07 -7.31 -10.22
C GLU A 46 -7.22 -5.79 -10.15
N VAL A 47 -6.13 -5.03 -9.97
CA VAL A 47 -6.20 -3.58 -9.82
C VAL A 47 -6.87 -2.91 -11.02
N PRO A 48 -6.52 -3.25 -12.30
CA PRO A 48 -7.15 -2.59 -13.43
C PRO A 48 -8.66 -2.74 -13.48
N SER A 49 -9.20 -3.88 -13.06
CA SER A 49 -10.65 -4.14 -13.11
C SER A 49 -11.40 -3.61 -11.89
N ARG A 50 -10.71 -3.35 -10.78
CA ARG A 50 -11.36 -3.01 -9.52
C ARG A 50 -11.14 -1.56 -9.04
N ALA A 51 -10.04 -0.93 -9.48
CA ALA A 51 -9.64 0.35 -8.92
C ALA A 51 -10.72 1.43 -9.05
N HIS A 52 -11.28 1.60 -10.26
CA HIS A 52 -12.28 2.64 -10.49
C HIS A 52 -13.61 2.39 -9.79
N GLN A 53 -13.87 1.15 -9.41
CA GLN A 53 -15.10 0.77 -8.71
C GLN A 53 -14.96 0.90 -7.19
N GLU A 54 -13.75 0.66 -6.66
CA GLU A 54 -13.55 0.50 -5.22
C GLU A 54 -12.71 1.60 -4.58
N LEU A 55 -12.03 2.42 -5.37
CA LEU A 55 -11.16 3.50 -4.87
C LEU A 55 -11.68 4.86 -5.33
N ASP A 56 -11.51 5.86 -4.47
CA ASP A 56 -11.86 7.23 -4.80
C ASP A 56 -10.61 7.96 -5.29
N PRO A 57 -10.65 8.62 -6.48
CA PRO A 57 -9.50 9.37 -7.00
C PRO A 57 -9.00 10.47 -6.07
N GLU A 58 -9.84 10.95 -5.17
CA GLU A 58 -9.46 11.99 -4.21
C GLU A 58 -8.75 11.45 -2.97
N ASP A 59 -8.79 10.13 -2.75
CA ASP A 59 -8.17 9.53 -1.58
C ASP A 59 -6.65 9.50 -1.69
N HIS A 60 -5.99 9.67 -0.54
CA HIS A 60 -4.59 9.34 -0.40
C HIS A 60 -4.47 7.81 -0.32
N ILE A 61 -3.79 7.21 -1.27
CA ILE A 61 -3.65 5.75 -1.37
C ILE A 61 -2.19 5.37 -1.18
N VAL A 62 -1.91 4.54 -0.18
CA VAL A 62 -0.57 4.00 0.04
C VAL A 62 -0.58 2.55 -0.41
N VAL A 63 0.18 2.25 -1.45
CA VAL A 63 0.23 0.92 -2.07
C VAL A 63 1.35 0.09 -1.46
N VAL A 64 1.02 -1.12 -1.04
CA VAL A 64 1.93 -2.00 -0.30
C VAL A 64 2.16 -3.29 -1.08
N CYS A 65 3.43 -3.70 -1.22
CA CYS A 65 3.79 -5.05 -1.67
C CYS A 65 4.88 -5.60 -0.76
N HIS A 66 5.61 -6.65 -1.19
CA HIS A 66 6.63 -7.27 -0.35
C HIS A 66 7.82 -6.32 -0.10
N HIS A 67 8.44 -5.80 -1.18
CA HIS A 67 9.65 -4.98 -1.08
C HIS A 67 9.55 -3.62 -1.79
N GLY A 68 8.46 -3.32 -2.47
CA GLY A 68 8.25 -2.03 -3.11
C GLY A 68 8.21 -2.02 -4.65
N VAL A 69 8.57 -3.11 -5.31
CA VAL A 69 8.61 -3.14 -6.79
C VAL A 69 7.21 -3.17 -7.40
N ARG A 70 6.38 -4.14 -6.99
CA ARG A 70 5.01 -4.25 -7.49
C ARG A 70 4.19 -3.01 -7.13
N SER A 71 4.36 -2.51 -5.91
CA SER A 71 3.62 -1.34 -5.44
C SER A 71 4.00 -0.07 -6.21
N MET A 72 5.27 0.07 -6.61
CA MET A 72 5.67 1.20 -7.44
C MET A 72 5.01 1.14 -8.81
N ASN A 73 4.97 -0.04 -9.43
CA ASN A 73 4.29 -0.21 -10.73
C ASN A 73 2.81 0.14 -10.63
N VAL A 74 2.14 -0.32 -9.58
CA VAL A 74 0.73 0.00 -9.34
C VAL A 74 0.53 1.48 -9.10
N THR A 75 1.41 2.11 -8.31
CA THR A 75 1.34 3.54 -8.03
C THR A 75 1.43 4.38 -9.30
N VAL A 76 2.38 4.05 -10.17
CA VAL A 76 2.53 4.74 -11.46
C VAL A 76 1.26 4.60 -12.30
N TRP A 77 0.73 3.39 -12.40
CA TRP A 77 -0.49 3.14 -13.16
C TRP A 77 -1.68 3.91 -12.57
N LEU A 78 -1.84 3.87 -11.24
CA LEU A 78 -2.94 4.59 -10.58
C LEU A 78 -2.89 6.09 -10.87
N ARG A 79 -1.70 6.69 -10.82
CA ARG A 79 -1.58 8.12 -11.13
C ARG A 79 -1.97 8.43 -12.57
N GLN A 80 -1.63 7.55 -13.49
CA GLN A 80 -2.04 7.70 -14.90
C GLN A 80 -3.56 7.60 -15.06
N GLN A 81 -4.23 6.90 -14.13
CA GLN A 81 -5.69 6.74 -14.14
C GLN A 81 -6.43 7.83 -13.37
N GLY A 82 -5.72 8.84 -12.87
CA GLY A 82 -6.34 9.96 -12.17
C GLY A 82 -6.29 9.87 -10.65
N PHE A 83 -5.69 8.83 -10.08
CA PHE A 83 -5.47 8.72 -8.63
C PHE A 83 -4.16 9.42 -8.29
N GLU A 84 -4.18 10.74 -8.24
CA GLU A 84 -2.97 11.56 -8.16
C GLU A 84 -2.26 11.47 -6.82
N LYS A 85 -2.96 11.02 -5.77
CA LYS A 85 -2.42 10.90 -4.42
C LYS A 85 -2.00 9.48 -4.07
N ALA A 86 -1.73 8.64 -5.07
CA ALA A 86 -1.20 7.30 -4.86
C ALA A 86 0.30 7.38 -4.61
N GLN A 87 0.77 6.64 -3.60
CA GLN A 87 2.20 6.52 -3.27
C GLN A 87 2.53 5.07 -2.96
N SER A 88 3.77 4.67 -3.25
CA SER A 88 4.27 3.33 -2.92
C SER A 88 4.95 3.34 -1.57
N LEU A 89 4.63 2.37 -0.70
CA LEU A 89 5.32 2.20 0.58
C LEU A 89 6.74 1.73 0.31
N ARG A 90 7.71 2.60 0.61
CA ARG A 90 9.13 2.30 0.39
C ARG A 90 9.56 1.07 1.18
N GLY A 91 10.14 0.10 0.49
CA GLY A 91 10.59 -1.15 1.11
C GLY A 91 9.47 -2.12 1.43
N GLY A 92 8.21 -1.79 1.15
CA GLY A 92 7.07 -2.67 1.31
C GLY A 92 6.81 -3.12 2.73
N ILE A 93 6.06 -4.22 2.85
CA ILE A 93 5.74 -4.78 4.17
C ILE A 93 7.00 -5.27 4.89
N ASP A 94 8.06 -5.61 4.16
CA ASP A 94 9.34 -6.00 4.75
C ASP A 94 9.90 -4.84 5.61
N ALA A 95 9.93 -3.63 5.06
CA ALA A 95 10.37 -2.46 5.82
C ALA A 95 9.43 -2.17 6.99
N TRP A 96 8.13 -2.35 6.80
CA TRP A 96 7.15 -2.18 7.86
C TRP A 96 7.43 -3.11 9.04
N SER A 97 7.64 -4.40 8.76
CA SER A 97 7.90 -5.41 9.78
C SER A 97 9.19 -5.13 10.54
N ARG A 98 10.25 -4.73 9.84
CA ARG A 98 11.58 -4.55 10.42
C ARG A 98 11.72 -3.23 11.18
N ARG A 99 11.04 -2.18 10.74
CA ARG A 99 11.27 -0.81 11.23
C ARG A 99 10.14 -0.26 12.08
N VAL A 100 8.93 -0.76 11.91
CA VAL A 100 7.74 -0.15 12.50
C VAL A 100 6.99 -1.12 13.42
N ASP A 101 6.71 -2.33 12.96
CA ASP A 101 5.90 -3.28 13.71
C ASP A 101 6.44 -4.70 13.60
N GLY A 102 7.26 -5.08 14.58
CA GLY A 102 7.87 -6.40 14.64
C GLY A 102 6.89 -7.55 14.87
N ARG A 103 5.61 -7.24 15.12
CA ARG A 103 4.58 -8.27 15.24
C ARG A 103 4.15 -8.80 13.87
N VAL A 104 4.38 -8.01 12.81
CA VAL A 104 4.10 -8.47 11.45
C VAL A 104 5.26 -9.36 11.00
N PRO A 105 4.99 -10.64 10.65
CA PRO A 105 6.06 -11.57 10.27
C PRO A 105 6.84 -11.10 9.04
N VAL A 106 8.12 -11.42 9.04
CA VAL A 106 8.99 -11.27 7.88
C VAL A 106 8.94 -12.59 7.09
N TYR A 107 8.81 -12.49 5.77
CA TYR A 107 8.74 -13.70 4.93
C TYR A 107 9.55 -13.58 3.66
#